data_803af007194c41777b5978ccfe718c81
#
_entry.id   803af007194c41777b5978ccfe718c81
#
_cell.length_a   1.000
_cell.length_b   1.000
_cell.length_c   1.000
_cell.angle_alpha   90.00
_cell.angle_beta   90.00
_cell.angle_gamma   90.00
#
_symmetry.space_group_name_H-M   'P 1'
#
loop_
_entity.id
_entity.type
_entity.pdbx_description
1 polymer ?
#
loop_
_entity_poly.entity_id
_entity_poly.type
_entity_poly.pdbx_seq_one_letter_code
_entity_poly.pdbx_strand_id
1 'polypeptide(L)'
;EKAALIRYFESLLEFTLDRSETNELAKDIWHLERLPLILRTNPIVNHKTLNFRGIRQPDIREEVKKAIYHHLKTEALGSIKRELSAMNKFSKYLDEKHSKISTCEEIDREIIEQFLINIKVESNGGNGIRDDLLKLRNVLETIGKIYDFPHLTKLFLKSDFPPERKAEFKSYSDSELKRLNAQIVKMEEQIARAMIIHQMLGTRISDTLTLRKDCLYKHDRQDMIIIYQPKTRRYEKPISRELAQLIGKAVSYANEHYPESIYIFADENKPERPISYQTLQDKVLRMIYEKDIRDDSGNLFGFGTHMFRHCYGVKLTELHVDDW
;
A
#
# COMPACT_ATOMS: atom_id res chain seq x y z
N GLU A 1 18.56 -6.55 23.02
CA GLU A 1 18.00 -7.74 23.74
C GLU A 1 16.85 -7.35 24.66
N LYS A 2 17.01 -6.36 25.57
CA LYS A 2 15.96 -5.91 26.50
C LYS A 2 14.64 -5.51 25.80
N ALA A 3 14.70 -4.80 24.68
CA ALA A 3 13.54 -4.37 23.91
C ALA A 3 12.82 -5.54 23.18
N ALA A 4 13.55 -6.57 22.78
CA ALA A 4 12.97 -7.77 22.17
C ALA A 4 12.25 -8.63 23.21
N LEU A 5 12.82 -8.74 24.42
CA LEU A 5 12.23 -9.45 25.53
C LEU A 5 10.93 -8.78 26.02
N ILE A 6 10.94 -7.46 26.13
CA ILE A 6 9.73 -6.69 26.51
C ILE A 6 8.61 -6.92 25.47
N ARG A 7 8.89 -6.81 24.16
CA ARG A 7 7.92 -7.09 23.11
C ARG A 7 7.40 -8.53 23.14
N TYR A 8 8.26 -9.49 23.49
CA TYR A 8 7.86 -10.88 23.63
C TYR A 8 6.88 -11.07 24.79
N PHE A 9 7.18 -10.47 25.96
CA PHE A 9 6.26 -10.52 27.10
C PHE A 9 4.95 -9.75 26.86
N GLU A 10 5.02 -8.59 26.19
CA GLU A 10 3.82 -7.87 25.75
C GLU A 10 2.96 -8.72 24.81
N SER A 11 3.58 -9.40 23.85
CA SER A 11 2.90 -10.33 22.93
C SER A 11 2.29 -11.54 23.66
N LEU A 12 2.96 -12.09 24.68
CA LEU A 12 2.44 -13.18 25.53
C LEU A 12 1.26 -12.72 26.38
N LEU A 13 1.36 -11.53 26.98
CA LEU A 13 0.26 -10.93 27.74
C LEU A 13 -0.95 -10.66 26.85
N GLU A 14 -0.73 -10.14 25.64
CA GLU A 14 -1.79 -9.95 24.63
C GLU A 14 -2.43 -11.28 24.25
N PHE A 15 -1.65 -12.32 24.04
CA PHE A 15 -2.16 -13.65 23.69
C PHE A 15 -2.98 -14.29 24.81
N THR A 16 -2.61 -14.05 26.10
CA THR A 16 -3.37 -14.53 27.24
C THR A 16 -4.63 -13.72 27.51
N LEU A 17 -4.58 -12.39 27.33
CA LEU A 17 -5.74 -11.50 27.46
C LEU A 17 -6.72 -11.65 26.27
N ASP A 18 -6.23 -12.07 25.10
CA ASP A 18 -7.01 -12.22 23.86
C ASP A 18 -7.98 -13.42 23.91
N ARG A 19 -7.86 -14.31 24.90
CA ARG A 19 -8.82 -15.39 25.16
C ARG A 19 -10.09 -14.94 25.93
N SER A 20 -10.11 -13.69 26.41
CA SER A 20 -11.33 -13.13 26.98
C SER A 20 -12.31 -12.78 25.84
N GLU A 21 -13.61 -13.03 26.04
CA GLU A 21 -14.71 -12.67 25.12
C GLU A 21 -14.92 -11.13 24.97
N THR A 22 -13.87 -10.35 25.14
CA THR A 22 -13.93 -8.90 24.99
C THR A 22 -14.16 -8.53 23.53
N ASN A 23 -15.12 -7.63 23.33
CA ASN A 23 -15.40 -7.05 22.02
C ASN A 23 -14.11 -6.51 21.38
N GLU A 24 -13.75 -6.99 20.18
CA GLU A 24 -12.54 -6.59 19.47
C GLU A 24 -12.40 -5.07 19.31
N LEU A 25 -13.53 -4.38 19.18
CA LEU A 25 -13.58 -2.90 19.03
C LEU A 25 -13.18 -2.15 20.31
N ALA A 26 -13.26 -2.77 21.48
CA ALA A 26 -12.82 -2.16 22.74
C ALA A 26 -11.29 -2.20 22.92
N LYS A 27 -10.58 -3.05 22.15
CA LYS A 27 -9.13 -3.19 22.27
C LYS A 27 -8.39 -2.03 21.58
N ASP A 28 -7.16 -1.77 22.01
CA ASP A 28 -6.27 -0.79 21.36
C ASP A 28 -5.56 -1.34 20.12
N ILE A 29 -5.56 -2.66 19.93
CA ILE A 29 -5.09 -3.33 18.71
C ILE A 29 -6.24 -4.17 18.19
N TRP A 30 -6.74 -3.82 17.01
CA TRP A 30 -7.77 -4.61 16.34
C TRP A 30 -7.16 -5.65 15.42
N HIS A 31 -7.56 -6.90 15.59
CA HIS A 31 -7.29 -7.96 14.62
C HIS A 31 -8.37 -7.91 13.53
N LEU A 32 -7.95 -7.59 12.32
CA LEU A 32 -8.87 -7.31 11.20
C LEU A 32 -9.78 -8.49 10.86
N GLU A 33 -9.31 -9.71 11.06
CA GLU A 33 -10.07 -10.95 10.84
C GLU A 33 -11.20 -11.18 11.86
N ARG A 34 -11.14 -10.50 13.01
CA ARG A 34 -12.14 -10.60 14.09
C ARG A 34 -13.17 -9.47 14.06
N LEU A 35 -12.99 -8.52 13.16
CA LEU A 35 -13.95 -7.44 13.00
C LEU A 35 -15.21 -7.95 12.27
N PRO A 36 -16.41 -7.52 12.68
CA PRO A 36 -17.66 -7.91 12.01
C PRO A 36 -17.87 -7.13 10.70
N LEU A 37 -16.84 -7.09 9.84
CA LEU A 37 -16.80 -6.34 8.60
C LEU A 37 -16.14 -7.16 7.48
N ILE A 38 -16.70 -7.08 6.28
CA ILE A 38 -16.05 -7.61 5.07
C ILE A 38 -15.06 -6.56 4.58
N LEU A 39 -13.78 -6.77 4.85
CA LEU A 39 -12.73 -5.84 4.49
C LEU A 39 -12.17 -6.12 3.10
N ARG A 40 -11.95 -5.07 2.32
CA ARG A 40 -11.24 -5.16 1.05
C ARG A 40 -9.74 -5.30 1.32
N THR A 41 -9.23 -6.51 1.18
CA THR A 41 -7.80 -6.80 1.37
C THR A 41 -7.07 -6.83 0.04
N ASN A 42 -5.81 -6.38 0.05
CA ASN A 42 -4.90 -6.59 -1.06
C ASN A 42 -3.96 -7.75 -0.69
N PRO A 43 -4.00 -8.90 -1.40
CA PRO A 43 -3.22 -10.08 -1.03
C PRO A 43 -1.71 -9.87 -0.95
N ILE A 44 -1.16 -8.91 -1.71
CA ILE A 44 0.28 -8.58 -1.68
C ILE A 44 0.69 -7.74 -0.46
N VAL A 45 -0.28 -7.27 0.34
CA VAL A 45 -0.03 -6.43 1.52
C VAL A 45 -0.63 -7.13 2.74
N ASN A 46 0.24 -7.52 3.66
CA ASN A 46 -0.19 -8.26 4.84
C ASN A 46 -0.54 -7.32 5.99
N HIS A 47 -1.69 -6.68 5.92
CA HIS A 47 -2.25 -5.94 7.05
C HIS A 47 -3.13 -6.87 7.89
N LYS A 48 -2.67 -7.24 9.08
CA LYS A 48 -3.42 -8.09 10.01
C LYS A 48 -4.09 -7.29 11.11
N THR A 49 -3.51 -6.15 11.48
CA THR A 49 -3.95 -5.37 12.63
C THR A 49 -4.01 -3.88 12.35
N LEU A 50 -4.85 -3.17 13.10
CA LEU A 50 -4.82 -1.73 13.29
C LEU A 50 -4.42 -1.44 14.74
N ASN A 51 -3.40 -0.62 14.94
CA ASN A 51 -2.86 -0.30 16.26
C ASN A 51 -3.12 1.17 16.59
N PHE A 52 -3.91 1.42 17.61
CA PHE A 52 -4.32 2.74 18.10
C PHE A 52 -3.45 3.27 19.24
N ARG A 53 -2.50 2.47 19.78
CA ARG A 53 -1.64 2.85 20.90
C ARG A 53 -0.75 4.08 20.63
N GLY A 54 -0.54 4.41 19.35
CA GLY A 54 0.18 5.63 18.96
C GLY A 54 -0.58 6.92 19.27
N ILE A 55 -1.90 6.84 19.51
CA ILE A 55 -2.73 7.95 19.97
C ILE A 55 -2.63 8.00 21.49
N ARG A 56 -1.99 9.03 22.03
CA ARG A 56 -1.56 9.10 23.43
C ARG A 56 -2.70 9.42 24.39
N GLN A 57 -3.65 10.28 23.97
CA GLN A 57 -4.82 10.68 24.75
C GLN A 57 -5.88 9.57 24.71
N PRO A 58 -6.32 8.99 25.84
CA PRO A 58 -7.26 7.88 25.86
C PRO A 58 -8.61 8.20 25.21
N ASP A 59 -9.19 9.39 25.50
CA ASP A 59 -10.51 9.77 24.99
C ASP A 59 -10.45 10.03 23.49
N ILE A 60 -9.44 10.76 22.98
CA ILE A 60 -9.19 10.92 21.54
C ILE A 60 -9.02 9.57 20.86
N ARG A 61 -8.36 8.61 21.50
CA ARG A 61 -8.18 7.25 20.95
C ARG A 61 -9.53 6.56 20.74
N GLU A 62 -10.43 6.65 21.70
CA GLU A 62 -11.78 6.07 21.57
C GLU A 62 -12.61 6.78 20.49
N GLU A 63 -12.51 8.10 20.38
CA GLU A 63 -13.17 8.88 19.33
C GLU A 63 -12.64 8.48 17.95
N VAL A 64 -11.32 8.34 17.80
CA VAL A 64 -10.68 7.90 16.56
C VAL A 64 -11.06 6.46 16.22
N LYS A 65 -11.14 5.55 17.17
CA LYS A 65 -11.62 4.17 16.93
C LYS A 65 -12.99 4.16 16.26
N LYS A 66 -13.94 4.99 16.73
CA LYS A 66 -15.28 5.08 16.13
C LYS A 66 -15.25 5.65 14.71
N ALA A 67 -14.46 6.68 14.46
CA ALA A 67 -14.29 7.25 13.12
C ALA A 67 -13.66 6.23 12.16
N ILE A 68 -12.61 5.55 12.58
CA ILE A 68 -11.93 4.51 11.80
C ILE A 68 -12.85 3.33 11.52
N TYR A 69 -13.66 2.89 12.50
CA TYR A 69 -14.65 1.84 12.27
C TYR A 69 -15.70 2.27 11.22
N HIS A 70 -16.10 3.54 11.21
CA HIS A 70 -16.99 4.08 10.19
C HIS A 70 -16.33 4.04 8.80
N HIS A 71 -15.08 4.48 8.68
CA HIS A 71 -14.33 4.50 7.42
C HIS A 71 -14.04 3.09 6.89
N LEU A 72 -13.80 2.10 7.75
CA LEU A 72 -13.56 0.71 7.35
C LEU A 72 -14.70 0.10 6.53
N LYS A 73 -15.92 0.63 6.63
CA LYS A 73 -17.08 0.17 5.84
C LYS A 73 -16.97 0.51 4.35
N THR A 74 -16.22 1.56 4.01
CA THR A 74 -16.18 2.12 2.65
C THR A 74 -14.77 2.30 2.09
N GLU A 75 -13.77 2.54 2.95
CA GLU A 75 -12.40 2.84 2.53
C GLU A 75 -11.48 1.60 2.52
N ALA A 76 -10.43 1.68 1.72
CA ALA A 76 -9.41 0.63 1.67
C ALA A 76 -8.47 0.71 2.90
N LEU A 77 -8.01 -0.44 3.40
CA LEU A 77 -7.09 -0.54 4.55
C LEU A 77 -5.84 0.33 4.44
N GLY A 78 -5.31 0.52 3.23
CA GLY A 78 -4.16 1.41 3.01
C GLY A 78 -4.47 2.89 3.28
N SER A 79 -5.73 3.32 3.06
CA SER A 79 -6.22 4.66 3.40
C SER A 79 -6.35 4.81 4.92
N ILE A 80 -6.99 3.84 5.56
CA ILE A 80 -7.16 3.78 7.02
C ILE A 80 -5.82 3.85 7.76
N LYS A 81 -4.81 3.12 7.30
CA LYS A 81 -3.48 3.18 7.92
C LYS A 81 -2.82 4.55 7.80
N ARG A 82 -3.06 5.27 6.70
CA ARG A 82 -2.59 6.66 6.57
C ARG A 82 -3.34 7.61 7.50
N GLU A 83 -4.63 7.40 7.71
CA GLU A 83 -5.42 8.14 8.69
C GLU A 83 -4.88 7.94 10.11
N LEU A 84 -4.63 6.68 10.51
CA LEU A 84 -4.00 6.38 11.80
C LEU A 84 -2.60 6.99 11.92
N SER A 85 -1.81 6.97 10.86
CA SER A 85 -0.48 7.61 10.85
C SER A 85 -0.58 9.12 11.05
N ALA A 86 -1.53 9.79 10.39
CA ALA A 86 -1.78 11.22 10.55
C ALA A 86 -2.26 11.56 11.98
N MET A 87 -3.19 10.77 12.52
CA MET A 87 -3.66 10.93 13.89
C MET A 87 -2.57 10.69 14.94
N ASN A 88 -1.71 9.70 14.74
CA ASN A 88 -0.56 9.46 15.62
C ASN A 88 0.40 10.66 15.67
N LYS A 89 0.69 11.27 14.51
CA LYS A 89 1.52 12.48 14.43
C LYS A 89 0.88 13.65 15.16
N PHE A 90 -0.41 13.85 14.95
CA PHE A 90 -1.17 14.92 15.60
C PHE A 90 -1.28 14.70 17.11
N SER A 91 -1.62 13.49 17.54
CA SER A 91 -1.69 13.13 18.95
C SER A 91 -0.34 13.33 19.68
N LYS A 92 0.78 12.96 19.01
CA LYS A 92 2.13 13.25 19.52
C LYS A 92 2.34 14.75 19.73
N TYR A 93 1.97 15.57 18.75
CA TYR A 93 2.06 17.01 18.85
C TYR A 93 1.22 17.58 20.01
N LEU A 94 -0.04 17.11 20.16
CA LEU A 94 -0.89 17.52 21.28
C LEU A 94 -0.27 17.17 22.63
N ASP A 95 0.27 15.98 22.78
CA ASP A 95 0.94 15.56 24.02
C ASP A 95 2.14 16.45 24.37
N GLU A 96 2.93 16.87 23.38
CA GLU A 96 4.14 17.66 23.55
C GLU A 96 3.88 19.18 23.75
N LYS A 97 2.83 19.72 23.14
CA LYS A 97 2.58 21.17 23.11
C LYS A 97 1.27 21.59 23.81
N HIS A 98 0.30 20.68 23.87
CA HIS A 98 -1.05 20.93 24.39
C HIS A 98 -1.51 19.79 25.32
N SER A 99 -0.69 19.40 26.27
CA SER A 99 -0.90 18.23 27.15
C SER A 99 -2.20 18.24 27.97
N LYS A 100 -2.89 19.38 28.03
CA LYS A 100 -4.19 19.50 28.70
C LYS A 100 -5.35 19.00 27.84
N ILE A 101 -5.17 18.90 26.52
CA ILE A 101 -6.22 18.46 25.62
C ILE A 101 -6.39 16.94 25.77
N SER A 102 -7.60 16.53 26.10
CA SER A 102 -7.96 15.15 26.35
C SER A 102 -8.95 14.60 25.31
N THR A 103 -9.80 15.45 24.73
CA THR A 103 -10.85 15.09 23.76
C THR A 103 -10.72 15.89 22.46
N CYS A 104 -11.30 15.39 21.36
CA CYS A 104 -11.33 16.14 20.10
C CYS A 104 -12.22 17.37 20.16
N GLU A 105 -13.18 17.43 21.08
CA GLU A 105 -14.05 18.61 21.30
C GLU A 105 -13.23 19.86 21.64
N GLU A 106 -12.11 19.68 22.34
CA GLU A 106 -11.22 20.78 22.78
C GLU A 106 -10.30 21.31 21.68
N ILE A 107 -10.28 20.65 20.50
CA ILE A 107 -9.41 21.03 19.37
C ILE A 107 -10.07 22.19 18.62
N ASP A 108 -9.45 23.35 18.67
CA ASP A 108 -9.88 24.55 17.96
C ASP A 108 -8.99 24.87 16.74
N ARG A 109 -9.31 25.96 16.06
CA ARG A 109 -8.56 26.44 14.90
C ARG A 109 -7.14 26.85 15.25
N GLU A 110 -6.92 27.43 16.41
CA GLU A 110 -5.61 27.92 16.85
C GLU A 110 -4.63 26.76 16.99
N ILE A 111 -5.07 25.64 17.56
CA ILE A 111 -4.27 24.42 17.71
C ILE A 111 -3.88 23.87 16.33
N ILE A 112 -4.80 23.87 15.36
CA ILE A 112 -4.49 23.43 13.99
C ILE A 112 -3.47 24.35 13.34
N GLU A 113 -3.58 25.68 13.49
CA GLU A 113 -2.60 26.63 12.93
C GLU A 113 -1.19 26.40 13.50
N GLN A 114 -1.09 26.22 14.81
CA GLN A 114 0.17 25.91 15.47
C GLN A 114 0.74 24.56 15.02
N PHE A 115 -0.10 23.55 14.83
CA PHE A 115 0.31 22.27 14.27
C PHE A 115 0.84 22.40 12.83
N LEU A 116 0.17 23.20 11.98
CA LEU A 116 0.61 23.48 10.62
C LEU A 116 2.00 24.15 10.57
N ILE A 117 2.26 25.07 11.51
CA ILE A 117 3.57 25.71 11.66
C ILE A 117 4.61 24.66 12.07
N ASN A 118 4.29 23.83 13.08
CA ASN A 118 5.20 22.80 13.57
C ASN A 118 5.58 21.80 12.46
N ILE A 119 4.61 21.30 11.69
CA ILE A 119 4.90 20.40 10.56
C ILE A 119 5.81 21.03 9.52
N LYS A 120 5.62 22.32 9.20
CA LYS A 120 6.46 23.01 8.22
C LYS A 120 7.91 23.14 8.70
N VAL A 121 8.12 23.31 10.00
CA VAL A 121 9.45 23.39 10.60
C VAL A 121 10.13 22.02 10.66
N GLU A 122 9.41 20.98 11.08
CA GLU A 122 9.98 19.63 11.23
C GLU A 122 10.20 18.91 9.90
N SER A 123 9.34 19.16 8.91
CA SER A 123 9.43 18.51 7.61
C SER A 123 10.16 19.44 6.63
N ASN A 124 11.38 19.13 6.27
CA ASN A 124 12.14 19.80 5.20
C ASN A 124 11.42 19.75 3.82
N GLY A 125 10.12 20.09 3.77
CA GLY A 125 9.31 20.10 2.53
C GLY A 125 8.92 18.71 1.99
N GLY A 126 8.87 17.68 2.83
CA GLY A 126 8.58 16.30 2.45
C GLY A 126 7.23 16.11 1.72
N ASN A 127 7.22 15.19 0.76
CA ASN A 127 6.10 14.93 -0.18
C ASN A 127 4.78 14.44 0.46
N GLY A 128 4.76 14.13 1.76
CA GLY A 128 3.61 13.51 2.43
C GLY A 128 2.69 14.46 3.21
N ILE A 129 3.10 15.73 3.43
CA ILE A 129 2.38 16.65 4.33
C ILE A 129 0.93 16.86 3.87
N ARG A 130 0.72 17.11 2.58
CA ARG A 130 -0.63 17.33 2.05
C ARG A 130 -1.55 16.13 2.30
N ASP A 131 -1.06 14.91 2.06
CA ASP A 131 -1.83 13.69 2.28
C ASP A 131 -2.11 13.48 3.77
N ASP A 132 -1.13 13.68 4.64
CA ASP A 132 -1.30 13.61 6.09
C ASP A 132 -2.38 14.58 6.60
N LEU A 133 -2.35 15.83 6.14
CA LEU A 133 -3.35 16.84 6.51
C LEU A 133 -4.75 16.49 5.99
N LEU A 134 -4.87 15.99 4.75
CA LEU A 134 -6.14 15.53 4.21
C LEU A 134 -6.70 14.37 5.01
N LYS A 135 -5.84 13.44 5.44
CA LYS A 135 -6.23 12.29 6.26
C LYS A 135 -6.61 12.70 7.68
N LEU A 136 -5.85 13.60 8.30
CA LEU A 136 -6.20 14.17 9.60
C LEU A 136 -7.56 14.86 9.56
N ARG A 137 -7.78 15.74 8.57
CA ARG A 137 -9.06 16.44 8.37
C ARG A 137 -10.22 15.43 8.26
N ASN A 138 -10.07 14.38 7.42
CA ASN A 138 -11.13 13.39 7.21
C ASN A 138 -11.54 12.71 8.53
N VAL A 139 -10.58 12.36 9.37
CA VAL A 139 -10.86 11.74 10.68
C VAL A 139 -11.55 12.74 11.62
N LEU A 140 -11.04 13.96 11.76
CA LEU A 140 -11.62 14.97 12.66
C LEU A 140 -13.04 15.39 12.21
N GLU A 141 -13.28 15.58 10.91
CA GLU A 141 -14.63 15.85 10.38
C GLU A 141 -15.61 14.70 10.67
N THR A 142 -15.13 13.46 10.61
CA THR A 142 -15.96 12.29 10.93
C THR A 142 -16.25 12.20 12.41
N ILE A 143 -15.28 12.48 13.28
CA ILE A 143 -15.50 12.59 14.73
C ILE A 143 -16.53 13.68 15.00
N GLY A 144 -16.39 14.85 14.37
CA GLY A 144 -17.33 15.95 14.50
C GLY A 144 -18.77 15.57 14.16
N LYS A 145 -18.96 14.71 13.16
CA LYS A 145 -20.30 14.20 12.79
C LYS A 145 -20.83 13.12 13.73
N ILE A 146 -19.95 12.27 14.28
CA ILE A 146 -20.36 11.17 15.17
C ILE A 146 -20.73 11.68 16.55
N TYR A 147 -20.00 12.69 17.05
CA TYR A 147 -20.14 13.20 18.42
C TYR A 147 -20.85 14.53 18.51
N ASP A 148 -21.34 15.06 17.38
CA ASP A 148 -21.99 16.39 17.30
C ASP A 148 -21.07 17.54 17.74
N PHE A 149 -19.80 17.51 17.25
CA PHE A 149 -18.83 18.59 17.41
C PHE A 149 -18.70 19.40 16.11
N PRO A 150 -19.63 20.33 15.81
CA PRO A 150 -19.73 20.94 14.46
C PRO A 150 -18.51 21.78 14.08
N HIS A 151 -17.76 22.31 15.04
CA HIS A 151 -16.55 23.09 14.79
C HIS A 151 -15.44 22.26 14.13
N LEU A 152 -15.35 20.94 14.41
CA LEU A 152 -14.34 20.05 13.81
C LEU A 152 -14.47 19.98 12.27
N THR A 153 -15.64 20.23 11.72
CA THR A 153 -15.86 20.23 10.27
C THR A 153 -15.32 21.50 9.59
N LYS A 154 -14.95 22.53 10.37
CA LYS A 154 -14.49 23.84 9.88
C LYS A 154 -13.05 24.18 10.28
N LEU A 155 -12.33 23.24 10.87
CA LEU A 155 -10.97 23.45 11.36
C LEU A 155 -9.95 23.75 10.25
N PHE A 156 -10.13 23.16 9.07
CA PHE A 156 -9.18 23.30 7.97
C PHE A 156 -9.69 24.22 6.89
N LEU A 157 -8.86 25.17 6.48
CA LEU A 157 -9.08 26.05 5.34
C LEU A 157 -8.40 25.47 4.08
N LYS A 158 -8.86 25.84 2.92
CA LYS A 158 -8.26 25.42 1.64
C LYS A 158 -6.78 25.83 1.54
N SER A 159 -6.42 26.97 2.10
CA SER A 159 -5.06 27.51 2.16
C SER A 159 -4.09 26.72 3.03
N ASP A 160 -4.57 25.86 3.92
CA ASP A 160 -3.74 25.06 4.83
C ASP A 160 -3.01 23.93 4.09
N PHE A 161 -3.58 23.53 2.96
CA PHE A 161 -3.05 22.43 2.18
C PHE A 161 -2.00 22.94 1.19
N PRO A 162 -0.77 22.38 1.22
CA PRO A 162 0.21 22.66 0.17
C PRO A 162 -0.40 22.38 -1.21
N PRO A 163 0.02 23.11 -2.25
CA PRO A 163 -0.46 22.88 -3.61
C PRO A 163 -0.21 21.44 -4.03
N GLU A 164 -1.12 20.90 -4.82
CA GLU A 164 -0.93 19.59 -5.42
C GLU A 164 0.24 19.66 -6.41
N ARG A 165 1.25 18.82 -6.18
CA ARG A 165 2.37 18.72 -7.12
C ARG A 165 1.86 18.03 -8.37
N LYS A 166 2.10 18.63 -9.51
CA LYS A 166 1.91 17.94 -10.79
C LYS A 166 2.82 16.72 -10.80
N ALA A 167 2.24 15.55 -11.02
CA ALA A 167 3.03 14.34 -11.19
C ALA A 167 3.90 14.51 -12.44
N GLU A 168 5.24 14.47 -12.27
CA GLU A 168 6.13 14.35 -13.41
C GLU A 168 5.95 12.96 -14.01
N PHE A 169 5.62 12.94 -15.29
CA PHE A 169 5.57 11.69 -16.03
C PHE A 169 7.00 11.20 -16.26
N LYS A 170 7.37 10.14 -15.56
CA LYS A 170 8.68 9.49 -15.71
C LYS A 170 8.51 8.13 -16.33
N SER A 171 9.28 7.83 -17.34
CA SER A 171 9.41 6.52 -17.97
C SER A 171 10.89 6.17 -18.11
N TYR A 172 11.20 4.90 -18.19
CA TYR A 172 12.55 4.45 -18.51
C TYR A 172 12.82 4.61 -20.00
N SER A 173 14.04 4.98 -20.36
CA SER A 173 14.49 4.93 -21.74
C SER A 173 14.69 3.47 -22.22
N ASP A 174 14.74 3.26 -23.51
CA ASP A 174 14.99 1.92 -24.06
C ASP A 174 16.39 1.40 -23.69
N SER A 175 17.39 2.27 -23.58
CA SER A 175 18.73 1.93 -23.10
C SER A 175 18.72 1.51 -21.64
N GLU A 176 17.98 2.19 -20.79
CA GLU A 176 17.79 1.86 -19.37
C GLU A 176 17.09 0.51 -19.21
N LEU A 177 15.98 0.31 -19.93
CA LEU A 177 15.25 -0.97 -19.92
C LEU A 177 16.14 -2.13 -20.40
N LYS A 178 16.93 -1.92 -21.44
CA LYS A 178 17.87 -2.94 -21.97
C LYS A 178 18.91 -3.33 -20.92
N ARG A 179 19.52 -2.35 -20.24
CA ARG A 179 20.50 -2.62 -19.16
C ARG A 179 19.86 -3.39 -18.00
N LEU A 180 18.69 -2.94 -17.56
CA LEU A 180 17.97 -3.58 -16.44
C LEU A 180 17.55 -5.01 -16.81
N ASN A 181 16.93 -5.20 -17.97
CA ASN A 181 16.43 -6.50 -18.41
C ASN A 181 17.54 -7.52 -18.63
N ALA A 182 18.73 -7.09 -19.09
CA ALA A 182 19.90 -7.95 -19.22
C ALA A 182 20.35 -8.59 -17.89
N GLN A 183 19.98 -8.00 -16.76
CA GLN A 183 20.23 -8.58 -15.43
C GLN A 183 18.99 -9.25 -14.83
N ILE A 184 17.79 -8.73 -15.08
CA ILE A 184 16.55 -9.37 -14.62
C ILE A 184 16.45 -10.82 -15.10
N VAL A 185 16.80 -11.11 -16.34
CA VAL A 185 16.73 -12.47 -16.90
C VAL A 185 17.70 -13.46 -16.24
N LYS A 186 18.67 -12.98 -15.46
CA LYS A 186 19.64 -13.79 -14.70
C LYS A 186 19.23 -13.97 -13.23
N MET A 187 18.15 -13.35 -12.82
CA MET A 187 17.59 -13.52 -11.46
C MET A 187 16.94 -14.90 -11.33
N GLU A 188 16.49 -15.19 -10.12
CA GLU A 188 15.62 -16.33 -9.84
C GLU A 188 14.44 -16.38 -10.82
N GLU A 189 14.17 -17.56 -11.39
CA GLU A 189 13.25 -17.71 -12.53
C GLU A 189 11.87 -17.06 -12.34
N GLN A 190 11.23 -17.25 -11.19
CA GLN A 190 9.89 -16.69 -10.95
C GLN A 190 9.94 -15.17 -10.78
N ILE A 191 10.99 -14.63 -10.21
CA ILE A 191 11.19 -13.17 -10.10
C ILE A 191 11.42 -12.57 -11.50
N ALA A 192 12.29 -13.20 -12.30
CA ALA A 192 12.53 -12.77 -13.68
C ALA A 192 11.23 -12.82 -14.51
N ARG A 193 10.46 -13.93 -14.41
CA ARG A 193 9.16 -14.06 -15.10
C ARG A 193 8.17 -13.01 -14.64
N ALA A 194 8.04 -12.76 -13.33
CA ALA A 194 7.16 -11.73 -12.79
C ALA A 194 7.48 -10.35 -13.35
N MET A 195 8.76 -9.98 -13.40
CA MET A 195 9.21 -8.68 -13.91
C MET A 195 8.97 -8.53 -15.42
N ILE A 196 9.24 -9.55 -16.21
CA ILE A 196 9.02 -9.51 -17.68
C ILE A 196 7.51 -9.50 -17.99
N ILE A 197 6.73 -10.34 -17.33
CA ILE A 197 5.26 -10.36 -17.48
C ILE A 197 4.66 -9.00 -17.08
N HIS A 198 5.15 -8.39 -15.98
CA HIS A 198 4.71 -7.07 -15.56
C HIS A 198 4.94 -5.99 -16.62
N GLN A 199 6.13 -5.99 -17.24
CA GLN A 199 6.46 -5.06 -18.32
C GLN A 199 5.58 -5.27 -19.56
N MET A 200 5.37 -6.54 -19.96
CA MET A 200 4.57 -6.89 -21.15
C MET A 200 3.07 -6.66 -20.94
N LEU A 201 2.56 -6.81 -19.73
CA LEU A 201 1.15 -6.56 -19.43
C LEU A 201 0.82 -5.08 -19.24
N GLY A 202 1.77 -4.25 -18.79
CA GLY A 202 1.54 -2.84 -18.44
C GLY A 202 0.55 -2.63 -17.28
N THR A 203 0.29 -3.66 -16.47
CA THR A 203 -0.65 -3.64 -15.34
C THR A 203 -0.04 -2.98 -14.11
N ARG A 204 -0.80 -2.79 -13.03
CA ARG A 204 -0.21 -2.48 -11.73
C ARG A 204 0.54 -3.70 -11.21
N ILE A 205 1.62 -3.48 -10.45
CA ILE A 205 2.39 -4.60 -9.88
C ILE A 205 1.52 -5.53 -9.03
N SER A 206 0.55 -4.98 -8.30
CA SER A 206 -0.42 -5.78 -7.56
C SER A 206 -1.17 -6.76 -8.45
N ASP A 207 -1.57 -6.32 -9.63
CA ASP A 207 -2.36 -7.12 -10.56
C ASP A 207 -1.52 -8.24 -11.16
N THR A 208 -0.22 -7.96 -11.42
CA THR A 208 0.73 -8.98 -11.88
C THR A 208 1.01 -10.03 -10.80
N LEU A 209 1.33 -9.60 -9.57
CA LEU A 209 1.69 -10.53 -8.49
C LEU A 209 0.50 -11.36 -8.00
N THR A 210 -0.73 -10.89 -8.21
CA THR A 210 -1.95 -11.65 -7.88
C THR A 210 -2.53 -12.45 -9.04
N LEU A 211 -1.78 -12.62 -10.14
CA LEU A 211 -2.19 -13.49 -11.24
C LEU A 211 -2.42 -14.92 -10.72
N ARG A 212 -3.55 -15.49 -11.08
CA ARG A 212 -3.95 -16.82 -10.67
C ARG A 212 -3.50 -17.85 -11.70
N LYS A 213 -3.34 -19.09 -11.28
CA LYS A 213 -2.93 -20.19 -12.16
C LYS A 213 -3.95 -20.46 -13.29
N ASP A 214 -5.21 -20.11 -13.09
CA ASP A 214 -6.31 -20.24 -14.04
C ASP A 214 -6.53 -19.00 -14.92
N CYS A 215 -5.54 -18.08 -14.99
CA CYS A 215 -5.69 -16.80 -15.68
C CYS A 215 -5.67 -16.88 -17.21
N LEU A 216 -5.20 -17.98 -17.80
CA LEU A 216 -5.09 -18.14 -19.25
C LEU A 216 -6.22 -18.93 -19.83
N TYR A 217 -6.77 -18.46 -20.95
CA TYR A 217 -7.72 -19.21 -21.75
C TYR A 217 -7.62 -18.81 -23.24
N LYS A 218 -8.31 -19.53 -24.12
CA LYS A 218 -8.40 -19.21 -25.54
C LYS A 218 -9.81 -18.81 -25.92
N HIS A 219 -9.94 -17.74 -26.70
CA HIS A 219 -11.16 -17.31 -27.34
C HIS A 219 -10.90 -17.06 -28.82
N ASP A 220 -11.63 -17.72 -29.69
CA ASP A 220 -11.50 -17.61 -31.16
C ASP A 220 -10.05 -17.67 -31.68
N ARG A 221 -9.25 -18.61 -31.19
CA ARG A 221 -7.80 -18.79 -31.46
C ARG A 221 -6.88 -17.71 -30.88
N GLN A 222 -7.43 -16.69 -30.20
CA GLN A 222 -6.69 -15.64 -29.51
C GLN A 222 -6.36 -16.11 -28.09
N ASP A 223 -5.11 -15.92 -27.67
CA ASP A 223 -4.73 -16.13 -26.27
C ASP A 223 -5.22 -14.93 -25.44
N MET A 224 -5.95 -15.25 -24.37
CA MET A 224 -6.60 -14.29 -23.47
C MET A 224 -6.09 -14.45 -22.05
N ILE A 225 -6.04 -13.35 -21.32
CA ILE A 225 -5.73 -13.35 -19.89
C ILE A 225 -6.86 -12.75 -19.06
N ILE A 226 -7.17 -13.38 -17.94
CA ILE A 226 -8.08 -12.88 -16.91
C ILE A 226 -7.24 -12.25 -15.80
N ILE A 227 -7.52 -11.00 -15.46
CA ILE A 227 -6.84 -10.28 -14.39
C ILE A 227 -7.86 -9.89 -13.32
N TYR A 228 -7.63 -10.36 -12.09
CA TYR A 228 -8.41 -9.97 -10.92
C TYR A 228 -7.71 -8.82 -10.22
N GLN A 229 -8.21 -7.60 -10.40
CA GLN A 229 -7.62 -6.43 -9.76
C GLN A 229 -8.04 -6.34 -8.29
N PRO A 230 -7.13 -6.35 -7.32
CA PRO A 230 -7.48 -6.23 -5.90
C PRO A 230 -8.23 -4.94 -5.56
N LYS A 231 -8.05 -3.87 -6.38
CA LYS A 231 -8.64 -2.55 -6.12
C LYS A 231 -9.92 -2.27 -6.89
N THR A 232 -10.18 -2.94 -8.03
CA THR A 232 -11.28 -2.55 -8.92
C THR A 232 -12.15 -3.71 -9.35
N ARG A 233 -11.81 -4.38 -10.43
CA ARG A 233 -12.69 -5.40 -11.07
C ARG A 233 -11.85 -6.49 -11.76
N ARG A 234 -12.50 -7.63 -12.03
CA ARG A 234 -12.06 -8.58 -13.03
C ARG A 234 -12.16 -7.95 -14.42
N TYR A 235 -11.12 -8.09 -15.23
CA TYR A 235 -11.16 -7.78 -16.65
C TYR A 235 -10.35 -8.81 -17.45
N GLU A 236 -10.61 -8.84 -18.75
CA GLU A 236 -9.98 -9.77 -19.68
C GLU A 236 -9.38 -8.96 -20.83
N LYS A 237 -8.23 -9.40 -21.32
CA LYS A 237 -7.63 -8.79 -22.50
C LYS A 237 -6.90 -9.83 -23.35
N PRO A 238 -6.78 -9.59 -24.68
CA PRO A 238 -5.94 -10.39 -25.54
C PRO A 238 -4.47 -10.17 -25.19
N ILE A 239 -3.70 -11.23 -25.35
CA ILE A 239 -2.24 -11.20 -25.17
C ILE A 239 -1.53 -11.87 -26.34
N SER A 240 -0.23 -11.57 -26.50
CA SER A 240 0.58 -12.23 -27.52
C SER A 240 0.85 -13.69 -27.13
N ARG A 241 1.16 -14.49 -28.13
CA ARG A 241 1.52 -15.91 -27.96
C ARG A 241 2.77 -16.07 -27.08
N GLU A 242 3.74 -15.19 -27.24
CA GLU A 242 4.98 -15.19 -26.45
C GLU A 242 4.70 -14.94 -24.98
N LEU A 243 3.82 -13.97 -24.68
CA LEU A 243 3.40 -13.68 -23.31
C LEU A 243 2.60 -14.84 -22.71
N ALA A 244 1.68 -15.45 -23.49
CA ALA A 244 0.94 -16.63 -23.05
C ALA A 244 1.89 -17.80 -22.72
N GLN A 245 2.92 -18.05 -23.54
CA GLN A 245 3.91 -19.06 -23.28
C GLN A 245 4.74 -18.77 -22.03
N LEU A 246 5.13 -17.51 -21.80
CA LEU A 246 5.88 -17.10 -20.63
C LEU A 246 5.05 -17.29 -19.34
N ILE A 247 3.77 -16.89 -19.38
CA ILE A 247 2.85 -17.11 -18.27
C ILE A 247 2.63 -18.62 -18.05
N GLY A 248 2.47 -19.41 -19.12
CA GLY A 248 2.35 -20.86 -19.04
C GLY A 248 3.56 -21.52 -18.33
N LYS A 249 4.78 -21.09 -18.61
CA LYS A 249 5.98 -21.54 -17.89
C LYS A 249 5.94 -21.17 -16.42
N ALA A 250 5.49 -19.95 -16.09
CA ALA A 250 5.33 -19.51 -14.71
C ALA A 250 4.27 -20.32 -13.96
N VAL A 251 3.16 -20.67 -14.62
CA VAL A 251 2.10 -21.55 -14.09
C VAL A 251 2.65 -22.97 -13.84
N SER A 252 3.38 -23.53 -14.79
CA SER A 252 3.98 -24.88 -14.64
C SER A 252 4.91 -24.93 -13.43
N TYR A 253 5.78 -23.95 -13.28
CA TYR A 253 6.64 -23.82 -12.11
C TYR A 253 5.84 -23.73 -10.79
N ALA A 254 4.79 -22.90 -10.78
CA ALA A 254 3.95 -22.75 -9.59
C ALA A 254 3.18 -24.02 -9.24
N ASN A 255 2.78 -24.83 -10.23
CA ASN A 255 2.12 -26.11 -9.97
C ASN A 255 3.09 -27.15 -9.41
N GLU A 256 4.33 -27.14 -9.85
CA GLU A 256 5.37 -28.06 -9.37
C GLU A 256 5.81 -27.73 -7.94
N HIS A 257 6.08 -26.44 -7.64
CA HIS A 257 6.70 -26.03 -6.37
C HIS A 257 5.68 -25.61 -5.29
N TYR A 258 4.51 -25.13 -5.69
CA TYR A 258 3.47 -24.60 -4.78
C TYR A 258 2.07 -25.10 -5.21
N PRO A 259 1.81 -26.43 -5.22
CA PRO A 259 0.57 -26.99 -5.74
C PRO A 259 -0.69 -26.43 -5.07
N GLU A 260 -0.63 -26.14 -3.78
CA GLU A 260 -1.74 -25.59 -2.98
C GLU A 260 -2.03 -24.11 -3.24
N SER A 261 -1.09 -23.39 -3.86
CA SER A 261 -1.28 -21.97 -4.16
C SER A 261 -2.23 -21.78 -5.33
N ILE A 262 -3.13 -20.80 -5.22
CA ILE A 262 -3.92 -20.32 -6.36
C ILE A 262 -3.15 -19.29 -7.21
N TYR A 263 -2.03 -18.75 -6.71
CA TYR A 263 -1.25 -17.71 -7.34
C TYR A 263 -0.07 -18.28 -8.13
N ILE A 264 0.26 -17.62 -9.26
CA ILE A 264 1.43 -17.97 -10.06
C ILE A 264 2.71 -17.60 -9.31
N PHE A 265 2.72 -16.43 -8.68
CA PHE A 265 3.87 -15.90 -7.94
C PHE A 265 3.63 -16.05 -6.44
N ALA A 266 3.66 -17.29 -5.96
CA ALA A 266 3.46 -17.61 -4.55
C ALA A 266 4.64 -17.14 -3.69
N ASP A 267 4.37 -16.80 -2.43
CA ASP A 267 5.42 -16.56 -1.43
C ASP A 267 6.03 -17.88 -0.97
N GLU A 268 7.35 -17.97 -0.93
CA GLU A 268 8.09 -19.20 -0.59
C GLU A 268 7.76 -19.71 0.82
N ASN A 269 7.53 -18.78 1.78
CA ASN A 269 7.28 -19.12 3.16
C ASN A 269 5.77 -19.28 3.47
N LYS A 270 4.90 -18.73 2.62
CA LYS A 270 3.44 -18.71 2.78
C LYS A 270 2.76 -18.87 1.43
N PRO A 271 2.75 -20.07 0.84
CA PRO A 271 2.27 -20.32 -0.52
C PRO A 271 0.79 -19.97 -0.74
N GLU A 272 -0.01 -19.90 0.33
CA GLU A 272 -1.39 -19.43 0.27
C GLU A 272 -1.51 -17.96 -0.13
N ARG A 273 -0.40 -17.22 -0.20
CA ARG A 273 -0.32 -15.80 -0.58
C ARG A 273 0.60 -15.59 -1.77
N PRO A 274 0.36 -14.52 -2.54
CA PRO A 274 1.34 -14.09 -3.53
C PRO A 274 2.55 -13.48 -2.85
N ILE A 275 3.70 -13.50 -3.52
CA ILE A 275 4.90 -12.76 -3.10
C ILE A 275 4.55 -11.29 -2.85
N SER A 276 5.09 -10.72 -1.76
CA SER A 276 4.84 -9.32 -1.44
C SER A 276 5.58 -8.38 -2.40
N TYR A 277 5.03 -7.18 -2.60
CA TYR A 277 5.73 -6.14 -3.37
C TYR A 277 7.10 -5.82 -2.78
N GLN A 278 7.19 -5.76 -1.44
CA GLN A 278 8.44 -5.47 -0.75
C GLN A 278 9.51 -6.53 -1.05
N THR A 279 9.16 -7.82 -0.97
CA THR A 279 10.08 -8.92 -1.26
C THR A 279 10.60 -8.84 -2.71
N LEU A 280 9.71 -8.59 -3.68
CA LEU A 280 10.11 -8.39 -5.08
C LEU A 280 11.05 -7.19 -5.22
N GLN A 281 10.66 -6.06 -4.64
CA GLN A 281 11.44 -4.81 -4.70
C GLN A 281 12.82 -4.99 -4.10
N ASP A 282 12.94 -5.61 -2.93
CA ASP A 282 14.21 -5.84 -2.25
C ASP A 282 15.15 -6.73 -3.08
N LYS A 283 14.61 -7.80 -3.68
CA LYS A 283 15.38 -8.67 -4.59
C LYS A 283 15.91 -7.90 -5.81
N VAL A 284 15.08 -7.06 -6.43
CA VAL A 284 15.48 -6.26 -7.61
C VAL A 284 16.45 -5.15 -7.23
N LEU A 285 16.21 -4.42 -6.15
CA LEU A 285 17.12 -3.36 -5.67
C LEU A 285 18.48 -3.92 -5.29
N ARG A 286 18.53 -5.08 -4.64
CA ARG A 286 19.80 -5.77 -4.34
C ARG A 286 20.57 -6.08 -5.62
N MET A 287 19.91 -6.65 -6.63
CA MET A 287 20.52 -6.93 -7.93
C MET A 287 21.05 -5.65 -8.60
N ILE A 288 20.28 -4.55 -8.58
CA ILE A 288 20.70 -3.26 -9.13
C ILE A 288 21.96 -2.76 -8.43
N TYR A 289 22.03 -2.85 -7.11
CA TYR A 289 23.18 -2.43 -6.31
C TYR A 289 24.40 -3.33 -6.58
N GLU A 290 24.25 -4.66 -6.53
CA GLU A 290 25.34 -5.62 -6.72
C GLU A 290 25.92 -5.58 -8.14
N LYS A 291 25.11 -5.24 -9.14
CA LYS A 291 25.54 -5.14 -10.55
C LYS A 291 25.86 -3.72 -10.99
N ASP A 292 25.81 -2.75 -10.08
CA ASP A 292 26.04 -1.32 -10.34
C ASP A 292 25.29 -0.80 -11.58
N ILE A 293 23.98 -1.13 -11.66
CA ILE A 293 23.18 -0.70 -12.80
C ILE A 293 22.92 0.81 -12.69
N ARG A 294 23.29 1.54 -13.74
CA ARG A 294 23.18 3.00 -13.80
C ARG A 294 22.09 3.46 -14.76
N ASP A 295 21.43 4.59 -14.45
CA ASP A 295 20.57 5.31 -15.36
C ASP A 295 21.37 6.05 -16.47
N ASP A 296 20.67 6.71 -17.39
CA ASP A 296 21.32 7.45 -18.48
C ASP A 296 22.08 8.70 -17.99
N SER A 297 21.84 9.14 -16.76
CA SER A 297 22.57 10.25 -16.09
C SER A 297 23.76 9.76 -15.28
N GLY A 298 24.02 8.47 -15.23
CA GLY A 298 25.11 7.86 -14.47
C GLY A 298 24.83 7.64 -12.98
N ASN A 299 23.63 7.94 -12.50
CA ASN A 299 23.23 7.64 -11.14
C ASN A 299 22.84 6.18 -10.98
N LEU A 300 22.84 5.66 -9.75
CA LEU A 300 22.29 4.35 -9.48
C LEU A 300 20.83 4.27 -9.96
N PHE A 301 20.48 3.19 -10.65
CA PHE A 301 19.19 3.03 -11.31
C PHE A 301 18.01 3.14 -10.31
N GLY A 302 17.15 4.11 -10.54
CA GLY A 302 15.95 4.33 -9.73
C GLY A 302 14.83 3.34 -10.09
N PHE A 303 14.66 2.29 -9.29
CA PHE A 303 13.66 1.27 -9.54
C PHE A 303 12.28 1.66 -9.05
N GLY A 304 11.28 1.61 -9.96
CA GLY A 304 9.87 1.83 -9.63
C GLY A 304 8.97 1.06 -10.59
N THR A 305 8.16 0.14 -10.07
CA THR A 305 7.29 -0.72 -10.88
C THR A 305 6.23 0.08 -11.65
N HIS A 306 5.83 1.24 -11.16
CA HIS A 306 4.86 2.09 -11.86
C HIS A 306 5.43 2.68 -13.16
N MET A 307 6.74 2.89 -13.22
CA MET A 307 7.43 3.38 -14.42
C MET A 307 7.33 2.41 -15.59
N PHE A 308 7.32 1.10 -15.36
CA PHE A 308 7.09 0.11 -16.43
C PHE A 308 5.71 0.26 -17.08
N ARG A 309 4.69 0.57 -16.27
CA ARG A 309 3.35 0.86 -16.78
C ARG A 309 3.34 2.14 -17.63
N HIS A 310 4.10 3.16 -17.22
CA HIS A 310 4.29 4.37 -18.05
C HIS A 310 5.01 4.05 -19.36
N CYS A 311 6.07 3.24 -19.33
CA CYS A 311 6.75 2.79 -20.56
C CYS A 311 5.81 2.03 -21.49
N TYR A 312 4.94 1.18 -20.94
CA TYR A 312 3.92 0.46 -21.71
C TYR A 312 2.95 1.44 -22.38
N GLY A 313 2.43 2.42 -21.63
CA GLY A 313 1.54 3.46 -22.17
C GLY A 313 2.19 4.30 -23.28
N VAL A 314 3.46 4.72 -23.09
CA VAL A 314 4.22 5.44 -24.14
C VAL A 314 4.29 4.61 -25.42
N LYS A 315 4.66 3.33 -25.32
CA LYS A 315 4.75 2.43 -26.49
C LYS A 315 3.39 2.25 -27.20
N LEU A 316 2.29 2.18 -26.47
CA LEU A 316 0.96 2.11 -27.07
C LEU A 316 0.63 3.41 -27.84
N THR A 317 0.93 4.57 -27.24
CA THR A 317 0.71 5.87 -27.90
C THR A 317 1.55 6.03 -29.16
N GLU A 318 2.82 5.61 -29.14
CA GLU A 318 3.71 5.61 -30.31
C GLU A 318 3.18 4.70 -31.43
N LEU A 319 2.50 3.63 -31.10
CA LEU A 319 1.86 2.71 -32.06
C LEU A 319 0.48 3.18 -32.51
N HIS A 320 0.05 4.38 -32.09
CA HIS A 320 -1.31 4.92 -32.34
C HIS A 320 -2.45 3.96 -31.93
N VAL A 321 -2.23 3.17 -30.89
CA VAL A 321 -3.26 2.30 -30.32
C VAL A 321 -3.93 3.08 -29.19
N ASP A 322 -5.23 3.37 -29.35
CA ASP A 322 -6.02 4.01 -28.30
C ASP A 322 -6.06 3.14 -27.03
N ASP A 323 -5.88 3.77 -25.87
CA ASP A 323 -6.02 3.11 -24.58
C ASP A 323 -7.48 2.70 -24.37
N TRP A 324 -7.70 1.42 -24.11
CA TRP A 324 -8.98 0.83 -23.72
C TRP A 324 -9.20 0.93 -22.21
#